data_45dfcae679d01e531e6241f0a9d8b26a
#
_entry.id   45dfcae679d01e531e6241f0a9d8b26a
#
_cell.length_a   1.000
_cell.length_b   1.000
_cell.length_c   1.000
_cell.angle_alpha   90.00
_cell.angle_beta   90.00
_cell.angle_gamma   90.00
#
_symmetry.space_group_name_H-M   'P 1'
#
loop_
_entity.id
_entity.type
_entity.pdbx_description
1 polymer ?
#
loop_
_entity_poly.entity_id
_entity_poly.type
_entity_poly.pdbx_seq_one_letter_code
_entity_poly.pdbx_strand_id
1 'polypeptide(L)'
;KDGADLMRLNDSWVIFRELTGEGPIGSIGVPVRARAAVAVDPRFVPYGAPVVLDLDRDEADGIWIAQDTGGAIKGANRFDTFWGAGPDARAIAGGMSGRGRATVLVPFASAARLGVAR
;
A
#
# COMPACT_ATOMS: atom_id res chain seq x y z
N LYS A 1 -28.78 10.55 -0.92
CA LYS A 1 -28.37 9.73 -2.08
C LYS A 1 -27.86 8.41 -1.54
N ASP A 2 -28.36 7.30 -2.09
CA ASP A 2 -27.93 5.97 -1.73
C ASP A 2 -26.45 5.76 -2.15
N GLY A 3 -25.69 5.00 -1.38
CA GLY A 3 -24.29 4.69 -1.71
C GLY A 3 -24.12 4.02 -3.09
N ALA A 4 -25.13 3.26 -3.53
CA ALA A 4 -25.17 2.68 -4.86
C ALA A 4 -25.27 3.73 -5.97
N ASP A 5 -25.98 4.83 -5.75
CA ASP A 5 -26.07 5.93 -6.72
C ASP A 5 -24.75 6.70 -6.84
N LEU A 6 -24.00 6.83 -5.72
CA LEU A 6 -22.68 7.43 -5.74
C LEU A 6 -21.66 6.56 -6.47
N MET A 7 -21.73 5.24 -6.30
CA MET A 7 -20.86 4.31 -7.01
C MET A 7 -21.09 4.31 -8.53
N ARG A 8 -22.29 4.53 -8.99
CA ARG A 8 -22.63 4.65 -10.43
C ARG A 8 -22.08 5.91 -11.10
N LEU A 9 -21.71 6.91 -10.31
CA LEU A 9 -21.06 8.14 -10.80
C LEU A 9 -19.55 8.01 -10.96
N ASN A 10 -18.98 6.86 -10.58
CA ASN A 10 -17.56 6.60 -10.73
C ASN A 10 -17.30 6.06 -12.15
N ASP A 11 -16.53 6.80 -12.93
CA ASP A 11 -16.15 6.43 -14.30
C ASP A 11 -15.09 5.32 -14.37
N SER A 12 -14.65 4.80 -13.21
CA SER A 12 -13.68 3.70 -13.14
C SER A 12 -14.37 2.35 -13.21
N TRP A 13 -13.94 1.52 -14.15
CA TRP A 13 -14.40 0.14 -14.28
C TRP A 13 -13.42 -0.80 -13.57
N VAL A 14 -13.94 -1.78 -12.84
CA VAL A 14 -13.15 -2.82 -12.18
C VAL A 14 -13.54 -4.17 -12.79
N ILE A 15 -12.55 -4.89 -13.30
CA ILE A 15 -12.71 -6.23 -13.86
C ILE A 15 -12.13 -7.23 -12.86
N PHE A 16 -12.93 -8.21 -12.47
CA PHE A 16 -12.53 -9.27 -11.57
C PHE A 16 -12.08 -10.49 -12.36
N ARG A 17 -11.05 -11.15 -11.84
CA ARG A 17 -10.59 -12.45 -12.31
C ARG A 17 -10.46 -13.38 -11.10
N GLU A 18 -10.90 -14.62 -11.27
CA GLU A 18 -10.68 -15.64 -10.24
C GLU A 18 -9.18 -15.89 -10.04
N LEU A 19 -8.76 -15.92 -8.80
CA LEU A 19 -7.38 -16.19 -8.41
C LEU A 19 -7.28 -17.64 -7.97
N THR A 20 -6.38 -18.39 -8.60
CA THR A 20 -6.11 -19.82 -8.31
C THR A 20 -4.80 -20.01 -7.53
N GLY A 21 -4.15 -18.95 -7.09
CA GLY A 21 -2.84 -18.94 -6.41
C GLY A 21 -2.91 -18.53 -4.93
N GLU A 22 -1.76 -18.23 -4.37
CA GLU A 22 -1.55 -17.93 -2.94
C GLU A 22 -2.11 -16.56 -2.48
N GLY A 23 -2.87 -15.87 -3.31
CA GLY A 23 -3.51 -14.59 -2.97
C GLY A 23 -3.47 -13.56 -4.10
N PRO A 24 -3.90 -12.33 -3.83
CA PRO A 24 -3.87 -11.27 -4.82
C PRO A 24 -2.45 -10.96 -5.27
N ILE A 25 -2.28 -10.71 -6.57
CA ILE A 25 -0.98 -10.37 -7.16
C ILE A 25 -0.83 -8.85 -7.18
N GLY A 26 0.23 -8.36 -6.55
CA GLY A 26 0.60 -6.94 -6.58
C GLY A 26 1.25 -6.52 -7.90
N SER A 27 1.51 -5.24 -8.05
CA SER A 27 2.03 -4.63 -9.29
C SER A 27 3.41 -5.12 -9.70
N ILE A 28 4.17 -5.73 -8.78
CA ILE A 28 5.47 -6.36 -9.08
C ILE A 28 5.36 -7.83 -9.50
N GLY A 29 4.14 -8.35 -9.67
CA GLY A 29 3.90 -9.72 -10.13
C GLY A 29 4.04 -10.80 -9.06
N VAL A 30 4.10 -10.45 -7.78
CA VAL A 30 4.15 -11.40 -6.66
C VAL A 30 2.91 -11.28 -5.78
N PRO A 31 2.51 -12.35 -5.08
CA PRO A 31 1.41 -12.31 -4.14
C PRO A 31 1.67 -11.30 -3.01
N VAL A 32 0.70 -10.44 -2.75
CA VAL A 32 0.75 -9.54 -1.59
C VAL A 32 0.27 -10.27 -0.34
N ARG A 33 0.97 -10.05 0.77
CA ARG A 33 0.64 -10.68 2.05
C ARG A 33 0.02 -9.67 3.00
N ALA A 34 -1.02 -10.11 3.69
CA ALA A 34 -1.66 -9.32 4.74
C ALA A 34 -0.65 -8.91 5.82
N ARG A 35 -0.76 -7.68 6.29
CA ARG A 35 0.11 -7.09 7.32
C ARG A 35 1.60 -7.06 6.95
N ALA A 36 1.92 -7.10 5.67
CA ALA A 36 3.29 -7.07 5.18
C ALA A 36 3.46 -6.26 3.90
N ALA A 37 2.45 -6.19 3.04
CA ALA A 37 2.51 -5.47 1.79
C ALA A 37 1.84 -4.10 1.88
N VAL A 38 2.44 -3.10 1.24
CA VAL A 38 1.92 -1.74 1.15
C VAL A 38 1.93 -1.26 -0.30
N ALA A 39 0.87 -0.58 -0.70
CA ALA A 39 0.80 0.11 -1.97
C ALA A 39 1.37 1.52 -1.83
N VAL A 40 2.16 1.94 -2.82
CA VAL A 40 2.93 3.18 -2.83
C VAL A 40 2.85 3.88 -4.18
N ASP A 41 3.28 5.13 -4.24
CA ASP A 41 3.58 5.78 -5.52
C ASP A 41 5.02 5.46 -5.94
N PRO A 42 5.22 4.66 -7.02
CA PRO A 42 6.56 4.22 -7.42
C PRO A 42 7.48 5.34 -7.92
N ARG A 43 6.96 6.55 -8.11
CA ARG A 43 7.77 7.72 -8.41
C ARG A 43 8.59 8.19 -7.20
N PHE A 44 8.15 7.85 -5.99
CA PHE A 44 8.79 8.28 -4.73
C PHE A 44 9.34 7.10 -3.93
N VAL A 45 8.69 5.95 -3.99
CA VAL A 45 9.09 4.77 -3.20
C VAL A 45 9.35 3.61 -4.16
N PRO A 46 10.60 3.11 -4.24
CA PRO A 46 10.92 1.99 -5.12
C PRO A 46 10.16 0.72 -4.74
N TYR A 47 9.69 -0.03 -5.72
CA TYR A 47 9.16 -1.35 -5.48
C TYR A 47 10.18 -2.27 -4.82
N GLY A 48 9.73 -3.11 -3.89
CA GLY A 48 10.55 -4.00 -3.09
C GLY A 48 11.21 -3.31 -1.88
N ALA A 49 11.16 -1.99 -1.77
CA ALA A 49 11.74 -1.29 -0.62
C ALA A 49 10.96 -1.60 0.65
N PRO A 50 11.66 -1.91 1.77
CA PRO A 50 11.04 -1.89 3.08
C PRO A 50 10.70 -0.46 3.49
N VAL A 51 9.51 -0.29 4.05
CA VAL A 51 9.01 0.99 4.57
C VAL A 51 8.66 0.80 6.04
N VAL A 52 9.26 1.58 6.91
CA VAL A 52 8.89 1.65 8.33
C VAL A 52 7.83 2.72 8.49
N LEU A 53 6.66 2.35 8.95
CA LEU A 53 5.59 3.27 9.31
C LEU A 53 5.58 3.49 10.82
N ASP A 54 5.46 4.75 11.22
CA ASP A 54 5.36 5.24 12.59
C ASP A 54 4.20 6.26 12.60
N LEU A 55 3.03 5.81 13.03
CA LEU A 55 1.77 6.50 12.84
C LEU A 55 1.09 6.84 14.19
N ASP A 56 0.08 7.66 14.11
CA ASP A 56 -0.84 7.94 15.23
C ASP A 56 -1.82 6.79 15.52
N ARG A 57 -1.60 5.63 14.90
CA ARG A 57 -2.37 4.38 15.02
C ARG A 57 -1.45 3.17 15.01
N ASP A 58 -1.36 2.51 16.13
CA ASP A 58 -0.44 1.38 16.38
C ASP A 58 -0.66 0.18 15.44
N GLU A 59 -1.90 0.01 14.92
CA GLU A 59 -2.24 -1.15 14.08
C GLU A 59 -1.41 -1.24 12.80
N ALA A 60 -1.00 -0.08 12.25
CA ALA A 60 -0.23 -0.02 11.02
C ALA A 60 1.26 0.26 11.25
N ASP A 61 1.69 0.43 12.50
CA ASP A 61 3.10 0.58 12.83
C ASP A 61 3.90 -0.66 12.46
N GLY A 62 5.12 -0.44 12.00
CA GLY A 62 6.03 -1.52 11.68
C GLY A 62 6.60 -1.48 10.29
N ILE A 63 7.10 -2.62 9.84
CA ILE A 63 7.78 -2.76 8.55
C ILE A 63 6.84 -3.34 7.52
N TRP A 64 6.73 -2.65 6.40
CA TRP A 64 5.93 -3.02 5.24
C TRP A 64 6.80 -3.09 3.99
N ILE A 65 6.45 -3.91 3.03
CA ILE A 65 7.18 -4.00 1.76
C ILE A 65 6.36 -3.34 0.65
N ALA A 66 6.96 -2.43 -0.08
CA ALA A 66 6.36 -1.76 -1.23
C ALA A 66 6.16 -2.76 -2.40
N GLN A 67 4.99 -3.38 -2.50
CA GLN A 67 4.73 -4.45 -3.48
C GLN A 67 3.61 -4.11 -4.45
N ASP A 68 2.92 -2.99 -4.23
CA ASP A 68 1.76 -2.63 -5.02
C ASP A 68 1.66 -1.12 -5.26
N THR A 69 0.75 -0.74 -6.14
CA THR A 69 0.37 0.65 -6.43
C THR A 69 -1.12 0.72 -6.80
N GLY A 70 -1.62 1.91 -7.01
CA GLY A 70 -3.00 2.12 -7.47
C GLY A 70 -3.19 3.50 -8.08
N GLY A 71 -4.27 3.67 -8.84
CA GLY A 71 -4.60 4.92 -9.50
C GLY A 71 -4.72 6.10 -8.54
N ALA A 72 -5.24 5.85 -7.33
CA ALA A 72 -5.41 6.83 -6.27
C ALA A 72 -4.20 6.93 -5.32
N ILE A 73 -3.21 6.04 -5.42
CA ILE A 73 -2.02 6.02 -4.56
C ILE A 73 -0.97 6.94 -5.16
N LYS A 74 -1.07 8.22 -4.85
CA LYS A 74 -0.23 9.28 -5.43
C LYS A 74 0.42 10.14 -4.35
N GLY A 75 1.69 10.48 -4.56
CA GLY A 75 2.47 11.35 -3.70
C GLY A 75 3.48 10.62 -2.80
N ALA A 76 4.43 11.39 -2.27
CA ALA A 76 5.55 10.87 -1.49
C ALA A 76 5.13 10.29 -0.13
N ASN A 77 4.00 10.73 0.41
CA ASN A 77 3.51 10.33 1.73
C ASN A 77 2.12 9.70 1.66
N ARG A 78 1.91 8.83 0.66
CA ARG A 78 0.69 8.04 0.50
C ARG A 78 1.06 6.55 0.54
N PHE A 79 0.53 5.86 1.54
CA PHE A 79 0.77 4.44 1.80
C PHE A 79 -0.55 3.76 2.10
N ASP A 80 -0.92 2.74 1.33
CA ASP A 80 -2.14 1.98 1.56
C ASP A 80 -1.74 0.55 1.96
N THR A 81 -1.94 0.25 3.23
CA THR A 81 -1.55 -1.02 3.86
C THR A 81 -2.54 -2.14 3.53
N PHE A 82 -2.04 -3.31 3.18
CA PHE A 82 -2.86 -4.47 2.84
C PHE A 82 -3.13 -5.34 4.07
N TRP A 83 -4.39 -5.50 4.42
CA TRP A 83 -4.84 -6.22 5.61
C TRP A 83 -5.35 -7.63 5.33
N GLY A 84 -5.39 -8.05 4.06
CA GLY A 84 -5.93 -9.34 3.64
C GLY A 84 -7.39 -9.28 3.22
N ALA A 85 -8.11 -10.35 3.45
CA ALA A 85 -9.53 -10.49 3.12
C ALA A 85 -10.34 -10.97 4.33
N GLY A 86 -11.66 -10.82 4.25
CA GLY A 86 -12.59 -11.26 5.27
C GLY A 86 -13.03 -10.16 6.26
N PRO A 87 -13.85 -10.53 7.26
CA PRO A 87 -14.46 -9.58 8.19
C PRO A 87 -13.45 -8.78 9.00
N ASP A 88 -12.40 -9.41 9.50
CA ASP A 88 -11.37 -8.79 10.34
C ASP A 88 -10.56 -7.76 9.54
N ALA A 89 -10.13 -8.15 8.34
CA ALA A 89 -9.44 -7.23 7.43
C ALA A 89 -10.31 -6.02 7.08
N ARG A 90 -11.61 -6.24 6.84
CA ARG A 90 -12.57 -5.18 6.54
C ARG A 90 -12.76 -4.24 7.73
N ALA A 91 -12.81 -4.76 8.96
CA ALA A 91 -12.96 -3.97 10.18
C ALA A 91 -11.75 -3.03 10.37
N ILE A 92 -10.53 -3.54 10.17
CA ILE A 92 -9.31 -2.74 10.29
C ILE A 92 -9.19 -1.75 9.13
N ALA A 93 -9.25 -2.23 7.89
CA ALA A 93 -9.06 -1.40 6.69
C ALA A 93 -10.13 -0.31 6.54
N GLY A 94 -11.38 -0.61 6.90
CA GLY A 94 -12.49 0.34 6.81
C GLY A 94 -12.35 1.55 7.75
N GLY A 95 -11.61 1.40 8.83
CA GLY A 95 -11.30 2.48 9.79
C GLY A 95 -9.87 3.03 9.63
N MET A 96 -9.08 2.49 8.70
CA MET A 96 -7.67 2.84 8.58
C MET A 96 -7.48 4.20 7.92
N SER A 97 -7.17 5.20 8.74
CA SER A 97 -6.72 6.51 8.33
C SER A 97 -5.74 7.00 9.39
N GLY A 98 -4.47 6.81 9.15
CA GLY A 98 -3.39 7.21 10.05
C GLY A 98 -2.53 8.32 9.46
N ARG A 99 -1.91 9.10 10.31
CA ARG A 99 -0.92 10.12 9.96
C ARG A 99 0.36 9.88 10.74
N GLY A 100 1.48 10.17 10.13
CA GLY A 100 2.75 9.98 10.80
C GLY A 100 3.93 10.07 9.85
N ARG A 101 4.93 9.25 10.10
CA ARG A 101 6.18 9.23 9.37
C ARG A 101 6.35 7.89 8.65
N ALA A 102 6.85 7.96 7.43
CA ALA A 102 7.30 6.80 6.68
C ALA A 102 8.81 6.91 6.42
N THR A 103 9.56 5.88 6.78
CA THR A 103 10.99 5.78 6.50
C THR A 103 11.22 4.67 5.48
N VAL A 104 11.69 5.04 4.30
CA VAL A 104 12.00 4.09 3.22
C VAL A 104 13.45 3.62 3.38
N LEU A 105 13.65 2.32 3.46
CA LEU A 105 14.98 1.73 3.52
C LEU A 105 15.47 1.41 2.11
N VAL A 106 16.65 1.90 1.77
CA VAL A 106 17.29 1.66 0.47
C VAL A 106 18.73 1.19 0.67
N PRO A 107 19.31 0.41 -0.25
CA PRO A 107 20.72 0.05 -0.18
C PRO A 107 21.61 1.30 -0.10
N PHE A 108 22.70 1.23 0.67
CA PHE A 108 23.59 2.37 0.90
C PHE A 108 24.10 3.01 -0.40
N ALA A 109 24.49 2.18 -1.38
CA ALA A 109 24.90 2.67 -2.69
C ALA A 109 23.79 3.43 -3.44
N SER A 110 22.53 3.08 -3.24
CA SER A 110 21.40 3.81 -3.80
C SER A 110 21.15 5.12 -3.06
N ALA A 111 21.26 5.12 -1.74
CA ALA A 111 21.14 6.32 -0.91
C ALA A 111 22.21 7.36 -1.28
N ALA A 112 23.45 6.92 -1.52
CA ALA A 112 24.54 7.80 -1.98
C ALA A 112 24.22 8.46 -3.33
N ARG A 113 23.64 7.70 -4.30
CA ARG A 113 23.20 8.25 -5.59
C ARG A 113 22.03 9.22 -5.47
N LEU A 114 21.18 9.05 -4.49
CA LEU A 114 20.05 9.95 -4.18
C LEU A 114 20.48 11.18 -3.39
N GLY A 115 21.76 11.27 -2.97
CA GLY A 115 22.28 12.38 -2.18
C GLY A 115 21.79 12.41 -0.73
N VAL A 116 21.21 11.31 -0.23
CA VAL A 116 20.66 11.22 1.13
C VAL A 116 21.62 10.50 2.11
N ALA A 117 22.64 9.81 1.62
CA ALA A 117 23.72 9.27 2.43
C ALA A 117 24.92 10.25 2.43
N ARG A 118 25.41 10.56 3.59
CA ARG A 118 26.65 11.31 3.78
C ARG A 118 27.78 10.36 4.21
#